data_2ada298b7f5c3151a59c93dd4738e443
#
_entry.id   2ada298b7f5c3151a59c93dd4738e443
#
_cell.length_a   1.000
_cell.length_b   1.000
_cell.length_c   1.000
_cell.angle_alpha   90.00
_cell.angle_beta   90.00
_cell.angle_gamma   90.00
#
_symmetry.space_group_name_H-M   'P 1'
#
loop_
_entity.id
_entity.type
_entity.pdbx_description
1 polymer ?
#
loop_
_entity_poly.entity_id
_entity_poly.type
_entity_poly.pdbx_seq_one_letter_code
_entity_poly.pdbx_strand_id
1 'polypeptide(L)'
;LDAAAGSHADNGEDSNVAIGQAAMGAVNAGSDQNARVLGNRAIGRNALTGGSFGSSDLNLDFNIAIGIDALNSTGTTEHNGTIAIGASAGTAINNADASYSVLIGYQAGLAITRGRYNTAIGYNALSTNQEGDKITVLGYEAAEDYNPTADYGNSVFIGYAAGKETTTARKATVVGDLAVAAGVMTGYE
;
A
#
# COMPACT_ATOMS: atom_id res chain seq x y z
N LEU A 1 -15.20 -3.62 -21.55
CA LEU A 1 -14.15 -2.95 -20.79
C LEU A 1 -14.80 -1.91 -19.91
N ASP A 2 -15.19 -2.30 -18.69
CA ASP A 2 -15.78 -1.39 -17.73
C ASP A 2 -14.66 -0.77 -16.88
N ALA A 3 -13.82 0.05 -17.50
CA ALA A 3 -12.97 0.96 -16.75
C ALA A 3 -13.83 2.19 -16.44
N ALA A 4 -14.27 2.31 -15.21
CA ALA A 4 -14.92 3.52 -14.76
C ALA A 4 -13.83 4.46 -14.24
N ALA A 5 -13.38 5.37 -15.08
CA ALA A 5 -12.77 6.60 -14.57
C ALA A 5 -13.85 7.33 -13.79
N GLY A 6 -13.64 7.52 -12.48
CA GLY A 6 -14.60 8.27 -11.66
C GLY A 6 -14.91 9.63 -12.28
N SER A 7 -16.17 10.03 -12.25
CA SER A 7 -16.56 11.37 -12.65
C SER A 7 -16.00 12.35 -11.63
N HIS A 8 -15.15 13.26 -12.07
CA HIS A 8 -14.67 14.34 -11.20
C HIS A 8 -15.47 15.61 -11.44
N ALA A 9 -15.54 16.42 -10.42
CA ALA A 9 -15.96 17.80 -10.56
C ALA A 9 -14.80 18.63 -11.16
N ASP A 10 -15.12 19.43 -12.11
CA ASP A 10 -14.36 20.11 -13.11
C ASP A 10 -13.24 21.05 -12.59
N ASN A 11 -12.22 20.57 -11.91
CA ASN A 11 -11.02 21.33 -11.55
C ASN A 11 -9.79 20.98 -12.41
N GLY A 12 -10.04 20.37 -13.54
CA GLY A 12 -9.27 20.52 -14.77
C GLY A 12 -7.83 20.08 -14.77
N GLU A 13 -7.47 18.89 -14.29
CA GLU A 13 -6.27 18.20 -14.78
C GLU A 13 -6.28 16.73 -14.34
N ASP A 14 -7.08 15.91 -15.02
CA ASP A 14 -7.13 14.47 -14.76
C ASP A 14 -6.17 13.74 -15.66
N SER A 15 -5.03 13.44 -15.16
CA SER A 15 -4.11 12.54 -15.85
C SER A 15 -4.27 11.10 -15.32
N ASN A 16 -5.50 10.65 -15.09
CA ASN A 16 -5.74 9.30 -14.59
C ASN A 16 -5.79 8.29 -15.72
N VAL A 17 -5.27 7.09 -15.48
CA VAL A 17 -5.34 5.93 -16.37
C VAL A 17 -6.01 4.79 -15.64
N ALA A 18 -7.13 4.27 -16.18
CA ALA A 18 -7.81 3.10 -15.65
C ALA A 18 -7.98 2.04 -16.76
N ILE A 19 -7.42 0.86 -16.56
CA ILE A 19 -7.48 -0.26 -17.51
C ILE A 19 -7.85 -1.55 -16.77
N GLY A 20 -9.03 -2.08 -17.04
CA GLY A 20 -9.52 -3.32 -16.45
C GLY A 20 -10.90 -3.17 -15.85
N GLN A 21 -11.55 -4.30 -15.56
CA GLN A 21 -12.86 -4.32 -14.94
C GLN A 21 -12.81 -3.64 -13.57
N ALA A 22 -13.65 -2.65 -13.34
CA ALA A 22 -13.72 -1.86 -12.11
C ALA A 22 -12.38 -1.23 -11.66
N ALA A 23 -11.41 -1.04 -12.58
CA ALA A 23 -10.22 -0.25 -12.28
C ALA A 23 -10.65 1.19 -11.95
N MET A 24 -10.20 1.75 -10.83
CA MET A 24 -10.70 3.01 -10.24
C MET A 24 -12.24 3.02 -10.06
N GLY A 25 -12.84 1.84 -9.92
CA GLY A 25 -14.28 1.71 -9.67
C GLY A 25 -14.65 2.37 -8.35
N ALA A 26 -15.80 3.08 -8.33
CA ALA A 26 -16.32 3.84 -7.20
C ALA A 26 -15.41 5.01 -6.70
N VAL A 27 -14.27 5.28 -7.34
CA VAL A 27 -13.49 6.49 -7.05
C VAL A 27 -14.27 7.70 -7.58
N ASN A 28 -14.64 8.59 -6.67
CA ASN A 28 -15.39 9.79 -7.01
C ASN A 28 -14.99 10.93 -6.07
N ALA A 29 -14.53 12.05 -6.63
CA ALA A 29 -14.22 13.25 -5.86
C ALA A 29 -15.45 13.87 -5.16
N GLY A 30 -16.66 13.38 -5.47
CA GLY A 30 -17.88 13.90 -4.86
C GLY A 30 -18.31 15.24 -5.46
N SER A 31 -19.07 16.01 -4.70
CA SER A 31 -19.52 17.35 -5.08
C SER A 31 -18.63 18.47 -4.57
N ASP A 32 -17.58 18.14 -3.84
CA ASP A 32 -16.63 19.11 -3.31
C ASP A 32 -15.59 19.49 -4.36
N GLN A 33 -15.48 20.79 -4.64
CA GLN A 33 -14.54 21.30 -5.62
C GLN A 33 -13.08 21.25 -5.16
N ASN A 34 -12.82 20.91 -3.91
CA ASN A 34 -11.48 20.81 -3.35
C ASN A 34 -10.94 19.36 -3.35
N ALA A 35 -11.83 18.36 -3.42
CA ALA A 35 -11.38 16.96 -3.51
C ALA A 35 -10.77 16.67 -4.89
N ARG A 36 -9.63 15.99 -4.91
CA ARG A 36 -8.90 15.70 -6.14
C ARG A 36 -8.68 14.21 -6.35
N VAL A 37 -8.72 13.80 -7.60
CA VAL A 37 -8.32 12.47 -8.07
C VAL A 37 -7.39 12.67 -9.27
N LEU A 38 -6.10 12.77 -9.03
CA LEU A 38 -5.15 13.27 -10.02
C LEU A 38 -3.96 12.33 -10.24
N GLY A 39 -3.61 12.09 -11.50
CA GLY A 39 -2.36 11.43 -11.88
C GLY A 39 -2.25 9.97 -11.48
N ASN A 40 -3.38 9.30 -11.21
CA ASN A 40 -3.36 7.90 -10.80
C ASN A 40 -3.27 6.94 -12.00
N ARG A 41 -2.66 5.79 -11.79
CA ARG A 41 -2.57 4.71 -12.77
C ARG A 41 -3.07 3.42 -12.16
N ALA A 42 -4.23 2.94 -12.63
CA ALA A 42 -4.85 1.70 -12.18
C ALA A 42 -4.96 0.72 -13.34
N ILE A 43 -4.25 -0.38 -13.28
CA ILE A 43 -4.24 -1.42 -14.33
C ILE A 43 -4.49 -2.78 -13.70
N GLY A 44 -5.65 -3.36 -13.99
CA GLY A 44 -6.06 -4.65 -13.46
C GLY A 44 -7.51 -4.62 -12.94
N ARG A 45 -8.08 -5.79 -12.71
CA ARG A 45 -9.41 -5.90 -12.12
C ARG A 45 -9.39 -5.36 -10.68
N ASN A 46 -10.30 -4.45 -10.36
CA ASN A 46 -10.42 -3.78 -9.05
C ASN A 46 -9.13 -3.05 -8.60
N ALA A 47 -8.22 -2.69 -9.50
CA ALA A 47 -7.05 -1.89 -9.13
C ALA A 47 -7.49 -0.47 -8.70
N LEU A 48 -6.98 0.04 -7.59
CA LEU A 48 -7.28 1.34 -7.02
C LEU A 48 -8.80 1.58 -6.87
N THR A 49 -9.50 0.58 -6.35
CA THR A 49 -10.93 0.72 -6.08
C THR A 49 -11.11 1.49 -4.78
N GLY A 50 -11.85 2.58 -4.84
CA GLY A 50 -12.09 3.43 -3.67
C GLY A 50 -13.55 3.76 -3.49
N GLY A 51 -13.82 4.59 -2.50
CA GLY A 51 -15.16 5.13 -2.23
C GLY A 51 -15.31 6.56 -2.75
N SER A 52 -16.51 7.10 -2.56
CA SER A 52 -16.78 8.52 -2.80
C SER A 52 -16.24 9.35 -1.62
N PHE A 53 -15.47 10.37 -1.91
CA PHE A 53 -14.94 11.30 -0.89
C PHE A 53 -16.02 12.25 -0.32
N GLY A 54 -17.24 12.21 -0.88
CA GLY A 54 -18.37 13.00 -0.37
C GLY A 54 -18.15 14.50 -0.51
N SER A 55 -18.14 15.20 0.61
CA SER A 55 -17.93 16.65 0.71
C SER A 55 -16.62 16.99 1.47
N SER A 56 -15.62 16.14 1.41
CA SER A 56 -14.36 16.31 2.15
C SER A 56 -13.24 16.75 1.19
N ASP A 57 -12.37 17.64 1.65
CA ASP A 57 -11.16 18.10 0.93
C ASP A 57 -10.09 16.99 0.86
N LEU A 58 -10.45 15.80 0.37
CA LEU A 58 -9.58 14.63 0.34
C LEU A 58 -9.00 14.42 -1.05
N ASN A 59 -7.77 13.94 -1.10
CA ASN A 59 -7.03 13.74 -2.33
C ASN A 59 -6.68 12.26 -2.54
N LEU A 60 -6.80 11.79 -3.76
CA LEU A 60 -6.29 10.52 -4.24
C LEU A 60 -5.34 10.81 -5.40
N ASP A 61 -4.10 11.14 -5.08
CA ASP A 61 -3.17 11.69 -6.07
C ASP A 61 -1.93 10.81 -6.27
N PHE A 62 -1.52 10.67 -7.53
CA PHE A 62 -0.25 10.09 -7.94
C PHE A 62 0.00 8.65 -7.48
N ASN A 63 -1.06 7.84 -7.34
CA ASN A 63 -0.93 6.44 -7.00
C ASN A 63 -0.72 5.57 -8.26
N ILE A 64 0.03 4.49 -8.10
CA ILE A 64 0.21 3.46 -9.13
C ILE A 64 -0.29 2.14 -8.55
N ALA A 65 -1.35 1.58 -9.11
CA ALA A 65 -1.91 0.28 -8.76
C ALA A 65 -1.94 -0.62 -10.00
N ILE A 66 -1.05 -1.60 -10.06
CA ILE A 66 -0.96 -2.54 -11.18
C ILE A 66 -1.09 -3.98 -10.69
N GLY A 67 -2.18 -4.62 -11.02
CA GLY A 67 -2.49 -5.98 -10.61
C GLY A 67 -3.94 -6.14 -10.18
N ILE A 68 -4.40 -7.38 -10.11
CA ILE A 68 -5.73 -7.69 -9.58
C ILE A 68 -5.77 -7.30 -8.10
N ASP A 69 -6.78 -6.52 -7.70
CA ASP A 69 -7.01 -6.07 -6.32
C ASP A 69 -5.83 -5.28 -5.70
N ALA A 70 -4.92 -4.71 -6.52
CA ALA A 70 -3.88 -3.80 -6.03
C ALA A 70 -4.53 -2.49 -5.53
N LEU A 71 -4.22 -2.03 -4.30
CA LEU A 71 -4.85 -0.87 -3.64
C LEU A 71 -6.38 -0.92 -3.70
N ASN A 72 -6.98 -2.08 -3.44
CA ASN A 72 -8.42 -2.29 -3.63
C ASN A 72 -9.30 -1.67 -2.53
N SER A 73 -8.76 -1.20 -1.45
CA SER A 73 -9.54 -0.72 -0.29
C SER A 73 -9.21 0.71 0.11
N THR A 74 -8.88 1.59 -0.84
CA THR A 74 -8.51 2.98 -0.52
C THR A 74 -9.62 3.77 0.17
N GLY A 75 -10.85 3.24 0.22
CA GLY A 75 -11.92 3.76 1.05
C GLY A 75 -12.32 5.19 0.69
N THR A 76 -12.68 5.95 1.72
CA THR A 76 -13.06 7.37 1.64
C THR A 76 -12.01 8.29 2.28
N THR A 77 -10.76 7.87 2.28
CA THR A 77 -9.65 8.57 2.92
C THR A 77 -8.62 9.05 1.90
N GLU A 78 -7.87 10.05 2.25
CA GLU A 78 -6.79 10.57 1.42
C GLU A 78 -5.68 9.53 1.23
N HIS A 79 -5.23 9.33 -0.02
CA HIS A 79 -4.11 8.46 -0.35
C HIS A 79 -3.26 9.07 -1.46
N ASN A 80 -1.99 9.27 -1.18
CA ASN A 80 -1.11 9.93 -2.11
C ASN A 80 0.21 9.17 -2.30
N GLY A 81 0.67 9.13 -3.55
CA GLY A 81 2.02 8.72 -3.89
C GLY A 81 2.37 7.26 -3.57
N THR A 82 1.38 6.36 -3.44
CA THR A 82 1.63 4.94 -3.17
C THR A 82 1.80 4.17 -4.48
N ILE A 83 2.82 3.32 -4.54
CA ILE A 83 3.08 2.40 -5.65
C ILE A 83 2.79 0.98 -5.19
N ALA A 84 1.79 0.33 -5.78
CA ALA A 84 1.46 -1.07 -5.53
C ALA A 84 1.42 -1.84 -6.85
N ILE A 85 2.37 -2.75 -7.04
CA ILE A 85 2.50 -3.56 -8.26
C ILE A 85 2.52 -5.04 -7.89
N GLY A 86 1.49 -5.75 -8.27
CA GLY A 86 1.29 -7.16 -7.97
C GLY A 86 -0.14 -7.45 -7.57
N ALA A 87 -0.60 -8.69 -7.72
CA ALA A 87 -1.92 -9.06 -7.23
C ALA A 87 -1.99 -8.90 -5.71
N SER A 88 -3.02 -8.22 -5.25
CA SER A 88 -3.27 -7.90 -3.83
C SER A 88 -2.16 -7.10 -3.13
N ALA A 89 -1.30 -6.40 -3.85
CA ALA A 89 -0.33 -5.49 -3.22
C ALA A 89 -1.06 -4.32 -2.56
N GLY A 90 -0.82 -4.10 -1.27
CA GLY A 90 -1.41 -3.00 -0.50
C GLY A 90 -2.95 -3.04 -0.41
N THR A 91 -3.57 -4.21 -0.51
CA THR A 91 -5.04 -4.33 -0.61
C THR A 91 -5.79 -3.70 0.57
N ALA A 92 -5.25 -3.78 1.78
CA ALA A 92 -5.94 -3.31 3.00
C ALA A 92 -5.74 -1.81 3.27
N ILE A 93 -4.98 -1.10 2.43
CA ILE A 93 -4.72 0.34 2.63
C ILE A 93 -6.05 1.11 2.55
N ASN A 94 -6.48 1.66 3.68
CA ASN A 94 -7.76 2.35 3.81
C ASN A 94 -7.73 3.58 4.73
N ASN A 95 -6.54 4.07 5.07
CA ASN A 95 -6.36 5.22 5.96
C ASN A 95 -5.41 6.24 5.33
N ALA A 96 -5.66 7.53 5.54
CA ALA A 96 -4.84 8.62 5.02
C ALA A 96 -3.35 8.53 5.42
N ASP A 97 -3.07 7.95 6.57
CA ASP A 97 -1.69 7.78 7.04
C ASP A 97 -0.88 6.77 6.20
N ALA A 98 -1.51 5.83 5.49
CA ALA A 98 -0.83 4.78 4.73
C ALA A 98 -0.24 5.22 3.37
N SER A 99 -0.05 6.50 3.16
CA SER A 99 0.49 7.08 1.91
C SER A 99 2.01 6.86 1.73
N TYR A 100 2.50 7.09 0.52
CA TYR A 100 3.93 7.13 0.16
C TYR A 100 4.69 5.82 0.37
N SER A 101 4.03 4.69 0.19
CA SER A 101 4.67 3.36 0.26
C SER A 101 4.97 2.79 -1.12
N VAL A 102 6.00 1.93 -1.22
CA VAL A 102 6.36 1.17 -2.43
C VAL A 102 6.17 -0.31 -2.14
N LEU A 103 5.18 -0.94 -2.75
CA LEU A 103 4.75 -2.32 -2.51
C LEU A 103 4.78 -3.08 -3.83
N ILE A 104 5.80 -3.91 -4.06
CA ILE A 104 5.99 -4.61 -5.33
C ILE A 104 6.11 -6.12 -5.10
N GLY A 105 5.15 -6.86 -5.59
CA GLY A 105 5.09 -8.32 -5.47
C GLY A 105 3.67 -8.79 -5.13
N TYR A 106 3.43 -10.09 -5.30
CA TYR A 106 2.19 -10.72 -4.85
C TYR A 106 2.04 -10.52 -3.35
N GLN A 107 0.92 -9.92 -2.91
CA GLN A 107 0.59 -9.63 -1.51
C GLN A 107 1.66 -8.80 -0.74
N ALA A 108 2.54 -8.06 -1.43
CA ALA A 108 3.45 -7.14 -0.75
C ALA A 108 2.65 -6.09 0.04
N GLY A 109 2.90 -5.99 1.34
CA GLY A 109 2.18 -5.07 2.22
C GLY A 109 0.67 -5.31 2.30
N LEU A 110 0.19 -6.55 2.14
CA LEU A 110 -1.23 -6.91 2.03
C LEU A 110 -2.09 -6.31 3.15
N ALA A 111 -1.65 -6.41 4.39
CA ALA A 111 -2.42 -6.03 5.58
C ALA A 111 -2.20 -4.58 6.04
N ILE A 112 -1.39 -3.78 5.33
CA ILE A 112 -1.13 -2.40 5.73
C ILE A 112 -2.45 -1.61 5.73
N THR A 113 -2.79 -1.05 6.89
CA THR A 113 -3.96 -0.18 7.05
C THR A 113 -3.59 1.28 7.27
N ARG A 114 -2.55 1.55 8.07
CA ARG A 114 -2.07 2.89 8.40
C ARG A 114 -0.57 3.11 8.20
N GLY A 115 0.23 2.02 8.12
CA GLY A 115 1.69 2.12 8.01
C GLY A 115 2.13 2.89 6.76
N ARG A 116 2.96 3.92 6.92
CA ARG A 116 3.43 4.83 5.86
C ARG A 116 4.93 4.73 5.62
N TYR A 117 5.34 5.22 4.45
CA TYR A 117 6.75 5.26 4.06
C TYR A 117 7.43 3.89 4.04
N ASN A 118 6.66 2.82 3.77
CA ASN A 118 7.19 1.47 3.72
C ASN A 118 7.66 1.13 2.30
N THR A 119 8.75 0.40 2.21
CA THR A 119 9.24 -0.20 0.97
C THR A 119 9.23 -1.71 1.13
N ALA A 120 8.33 -2.41 0.46
CA ALA A 120 8.21 -3.86 0.49
C ALA A 120 8.27 -4.43 -0.94
N ILE A 121 9.35 -5.16 -1.26
CA ILE A 121 9.57 -5.72 -2.58
C ILE A 121 9.83 -7.23 -2.46
N GLY A 122 8.92 -8.02 -2.98
CA GLY A 122 8.98 -9.48 -2.97
C GLY A 122 7.61 -10.12 -2.76
N TYR A 123 7.50 -11.44 -3.04
CA TYR A 123 6.33 -12.23 -2.72
C TYR A 123 6.11 -12.24 -1.20
N ASN A 124 4.92 -11.91 -0.72
CA ASN A 124 4.55 -11.79 0.70
C ASN A 124 5.49 -10.89 1.55
N ALA A 125 6.28 -10.01 0.94
CA ALA A 125 7.12 -9.09 1.69
C ALA A 125 6.24 -8.16 2.55
N LEU A 126 6.48 -8.12 3.87
CA LEU A 126 5.75 -7.28 4.84
C LEU A 126 4.23 -7.52 4.83
N SER A 127 3.77 -8.74 4.61
CA SER A 127 2.35 -9.02 4.32
C SER A 127 1.43 -8.85 5.53
N THR A 128 1.90 -8.98 6.77
CA THR A 128 1.07 -8.86 7.99
C THR A 128 1.14 -7.50 8.69
N ASN A 129 2.05 -6.61 8.26
CA ASN A 129 2.19 -5.28 8.85
C ASN A 129 0.91 -4.46 8.70
N GLN A 130 0.41 -3.90 9.79
CA GLN A 130 -0.78 -3.05 9.78
C GLN A 130 -0.45 -1.56 9.98
N GLU A 131 0.39 -1.24 10.95
CA GLU A 131 0.61 0.14 11.41
C GLU A 131 2.08 0.59 11.38
N GLY A 132 3.04 -0.35 11.24
CA GLY A 132 4.46 -0.01 11.28
C GLY A 132 4.91 0.89 10.13
N ASP A 133 5.70 1.90 10.45
CA ASP A 133 6.20 2.94 9.55
C ASP A 133 7.67 2.75 9.16
N LYS A 134 8.07 3.28 7.99
CA LYS A 134 9.47 3.43 7.57
C LYS A 134 10.25 2.12 7.58
N ILE A 135 9.61 1.05 7.14
CA ILE A 135 10.17 -0.28 7.06
C ILE A 135 10.69 -0.51 5.63
N THR A 136 11.89 -1.05 5.51
CA THR A 136 12.47 -1.45 4.22
C THR A 136 12.58 -2.96 4.16
N VAL A 137 11.90 -3.59 3.23
CA VAL A 137 11.86 -5.04 3.04
C VAL A 137 12.17 -5.37 1.58
N LEU A 138 13.14 -6.26 1.37
CA LEU A 138 13.50 -6.75 0.04
C LEU A 138 13.77 -8.25 0.09
N GLY A 139 12.91 -9.04 -0.50
CA GLY A 139 13.07 -10.49 -0.61
C GLY A 139 11.75 -11.25 -0.54
N TYR A 140 11.77 -12.49 -1.01
CA TYR A 140 10.66 -13.45 -0.89
C TYR A 140 10.37 -13.72 0.60
N GLU A 141 9.13 -13.49 1.07
CA GLU A 141 8.68 -13.67 2.46
C GLU A 141 9.54 -12.92 3.52
N ALA A 142 10.31 -11.91 3.11
CA ALA A 142 11.04 -11.11 4.07
C ALA A 142 10.06 -10.33 4.97
N ALA A 143 10.29 -10.34 6.28
CA ALA A 143 9.46 -9.70 7.30
C ALA A 143 7.96 -10.07 7.18
N GLU A 144 7.63 -11.29 6.76
CA GLU A 144 6.24 -11.70 6.50
C GLU A 144 5.35 -11.49 7.73
N ASP A 145 5.80 -11.89 8.92
CA ASP A 145 5.05 -11.80 10.18
C ASP A 145 5.32 -10.50 10.97
N TYR A 146 6.07 -9.55 10.38
CA TYR A 146 6.47 -8.33 11.06
C TYR A 146 5.31 -7.35 11.16
N ASN A 147 4.79 -7.15 12.37
CA ASN A 147 3.65 -6.27 12.65
C ASN A 147 3.88 -5.44 13.92
N PRO A 148 4.80 -4.48 13.91
CA PRO A 148 4.99 -3.57 15.03
C PRO A 148 3.78 -2.61 15.14
N THR A 149 3.56 -2.07 16.33
CA THR A 149 2.59 -1.00 16.51
C THR A 149 3.02 0.29 15.80
N ALA A 150 2.09 1.20 15.60
CA ALA A 150 2.33 2.50 14.97
C ALA A 150 3.57 3.21 15.56
N ASP A 151 4.31 3.92 14.73
CA ASP A 151 5.55 4.65 15.03
C ASP A 151 6.78 3.78 15.37
N TYR A 152 6.67 2.46 15.35
CA TYR A 152 7.74 1.54 15.77
C TYR A 152 8.34 0.66 14.66
N GLY A 153 8.24 1.03 13.42
CA GLY A 153 8.91 0.34 12.32
C GLY A 153 10.42 0.59 12.32
N ASN A 154 10.86 1.50 11.46
CA ASN A 154 12.26 1.91 11.29
C ASN A 154 13.25 0.74 11.14
N SER A 155 12.83 -0.35 10.49
CA SER A 155 13.59 -1.60 10.40
C SER A 155 13.92 -1.96 8.96
N VAL A 156 14.97 -2.74 8.76
CA VAL A 156 15.46 -3.19 7.46
C VAL A 156 15.55 -4.71 7.45
N PHE A 157 14.90 -5.35 6.47
CA PHE A 157 14.92 -6.78 6.24
C PHE A 157 15.28 -7.06 4.78
N ILE A 158 16.43 -7.64 4.51
CA ILE A 158 16.92 -7.91 3.14
C ILE A 158 17.40 -9.34 3.02
N GLY A 159 16.78 -10.10 2.14
CA GLY A 159 17.14 -11.49 1.85
C GLY A 159 15.91 -12.39 1.78
N TYR A 160 16.09 -13.63 1.29
CA TYR A 160 15.05 -14.65 1.29
C TYR A 160 14.64 -14.93 2.75
N ALA A 161 13.35 -14.77 3.07
CA ALA A 161 12.76 -14.96 4.39
C ALA A 161 13.53 -14.28 5.56
N ALA A 162 14.26 -13.19 5.27
CA ALA A 162 14.97 -12.45 6.30
C ALA A 162 13.96 -11.86 7.31
N GLY A 163 14.11 -12.20 8.59
CA GLY A 163 13.21 -11.77 9.66
C GLY A 163 11.77 -12.28 9.54
N LYS A 164 11.52 -13.38 8.83
CA LYS A 164 10.16 -13.87 8.53
C LYS A 164 9.26 -13.95 9.75
N GLU A 165 9.72 -14.58 10.84
CA GLU A 165 8.96 -14.78 12.09
C GLU A 165 9.19 -13.65 13.11
N THR A 166 9.88 -12.57 12.72
CA THR A 166 10.03 -11.39 13.57
C THR A 166 8.70 -10.66 13.67
N THR A 167 8.21 -10.42 14.87
CA THR A 167 6.86 -9.83 15.05
C THR A 167 6.89 -8.35 15.44
N THR A 168 7.69 -7.97 16.45
CA THR A 168 7.58 -6.64 17.08
C THR A 168 8.92 -5.95 17.35
N ALA A 169 10.02 -6.43 16.79
CA ALA A 169 11.32 -5.78 16.92
C ALA A 169 11.30 -4.33 16.43
N ARG A 170 12.09 -3.47 17.06
CA ARG A 170 12.18 -2.06 16.69
C ARG A 170 13.60 -1.74 16.24
N LYS A 171 13.71 -0.95 15.15
CA LYS A 171 15.00 -0.52 14.62
C LYS A 171 15.93 -1.69 14.27
N ALA A 172 15.34 -2.84 13.90
CA ALA A 172 16.08 -4.03 13.54
C ALA A 172 16.73 -3.86 12.15
N THR A 173 17.92 -4.41 12.02
CA THR A 173 18.59 -4.57 10.71
C THR A 173 18.91 -6.03 10.51
N VAL A 174 18.21 -6.69 9.61
CA VAL A 174 18.33 -8.12 9.30
C VAL A 174 18.67 -8.27 7.84
N VAL A 175 19.87 -8.77 7.55
CA VAL A 175 20.36 -8.93 6.17
C VAL A 175 20.95 -10.33 6.00
N GLY A 176 20.47 -11.04 5.01
CA GLY A 176 20.94 -12.37 4.63
C GLY A 176 19.82 -13.37 4.38
N ASP A 177 20.16 -14.46 3.72
CA ASP A 177 19.25 -15.59 3.48
C ASP A 177 18.88 -16.24 4.80
N LEU A 178 17.58 -16.39 5.08
CA LEU A 178 17.02 -16.93 6.32
C LEU A 178 17.56 -16.27 7.62
N ALA A 179 18.11 -15.07 7.53
CA ALA A 179 18.60 -14.36 8.71
C ALA A 179 17.41 -14.11 9.67
N VAL A 180 17.53 -14.61 10.92
CA VAL A 180 16.47 -14.53 11.96
C VAL A 180 15.10 -15.08 11.49
N ALA A 181 15.06 -15.98 10.51
CA ALA A 181 13.80 -16.50 9.96
C ALA A 181 13.06 -17.43 10.96
N ALA A 182 13.76 -18.05 11.88
CA ALA A 182 13.20 -18.96 12.91
C ALA A 182 13.39 -18.41 14.34
N GLY A 183 13.65 -17.12 14.50
CA GLY A 183 13.88 -16.49 15.80
C GLY A 183 12.99 -15.29 16.01
N VAL A 184 12.34 -15.22 17.15
CA VAL A 184 11.52 -14.06 17.51
C VAL A 184 12.42 -12.96 18.07
N MET A 185 12.63 -11.90 17.31
CA MET A 185 13.21 -10.66 17.85
C MET A 185 12.09 -9.84 18.49
N THR A 186 12.22 -9.57 19.76
CA THR A 186 11.28 -8.73 20.52
C THR A 186 12.05 -7.65 21.27
N GLY A 187 11.67 -6.40 21.11
CA GLY A 187 12.30 -5.29 21.83
C GLY A 187 13.19 -4.40 20.96
N TYR A 188 14.20 -3.81 21.58
CA TYR A 188 15.17 -2.95 20.89
C TYR A 188 16.41 -3.78 20.55
N GLU A 189 16.69 -3.92 19.27
CA GLU A 189 17.85 -4.63 18.72
C GLU A 189 18.79 -3.65 18.00
#